data_1e2d85939b7ccf5d66e32a379797f849
#
_entry.id   1e2d85939b7ccf5d66e32a379797f849
#
_cell.length_a   1.000
_cell.length_b   1.000
_cell.length_c   1.000
_cell.angle_alpha   90.00
_cell.angle_beta   90.00
_cell.angle_gamma   90.00
#
_symmetry.space_group_name_H-M   'P 1'
#
loop_
_entity.id
_entity.type
_entity.pdbx_description
1 polymer ?
#
loop_
_entity_poly.entity_id
_entity_poly.type
_entity_poly.pdbx_seq_one_letter_code
_entity_poly.pdbx_strand_id
1 'polypeptide(L)' 'MNEINQINNEPVRKSRILLVDDEPGLRTAVKTFLEDEGFEIFIAVDGEDGWEKAQTIFPDLIISDVMMPRANGYALLEN' A
#
# COMPACT_ATOMS: atom_id res chain seq x y z
N MET A 1 0.32 -18.28 16.23
CA MET A 1 1.49 -18.58 17.01
C MET A 1 2.68 -17.84 16.51
N ASN A 2 3.36 -17.22 17.36
CA ASN A 2 4.44 -16.37 16.90
C ASN A 2 5.69 -16.53 17.72
N GLU A 3 5.96 -17.75 18.05
CA GLU A 3 7.19 -18.07 18.75
C GLU A 3 8.42 -17.67 17.99
N ILE A 4 8.34 -17.69 16.66
CA ILE A 4 9.47 -17.31 15.85
C ILE A 4 9.89 -15.89 16.12
N ASN A 5 8.90 -14.99 16.24
CA ASN A 5 9.21 -13.59 16.54
C ASN A 5 9.83 -13.44 17.90
N GLN A 6 9.36 -14.24 18.85
CA GLN A 6 9.92 -14.20 20.19
C GLN A 6 11.31 -14.72 20.23
N ILE A 7 11.59 -15.73 19.41
CA ILE A 7 12.94 -16.29 19.34
C ILE A 7 13.94 -15.25 18.84
N ASN A 8 13.51 -14.47 17.86
CA ASN A 8 14.38 -13.46 17.28
C ASN A 8 14.51 -12.22 18.15
N ASN A 9 13.59 -12.04 19.09
CA ASN A 9 13.61 -10.86 19.95
C ASN A 9 13.49 -9.57 19.19
N GLU A 10 12.89 -9.60 18.02
CA GLU A 10 12.72 -8.41 17.23
C GLU A 10 11.24 -8.06 17.15
N PRO A 11 10.92 -6.78 17.28
CA PRO A 11 9.53 -6.38 17.15
C PRO A 11 9.02 -6.69 15.75
N VAL A 12 7.79 -7.16 15.68
CA VAL A 12 7.16 -7.41 14.39
C VAL A 12 6.67 -6.09 13.84
N ARG A 13 7.18 -5.73 12.69
CA ARG A 13 6.74 -4.53 12.00
C ARG A 13 5.57 -4.88 11.09
N LYS A 14 4.55 -4.06 11.11
CA LYS A 14 3.44 -4.24 10.18
C LYS A 14 3.94 -4.06 8.76
N SER A 15 3.40 -4.86 7.86
CA SER A 15 3.68 -4.67 6.45
C SER A 15 3.03 -3.37 5.99
N ARG A 16 3.75 -2.65 5.17
CA ARG A 16 3.29 -1.37 4.64
C ARG A 16 2.73 -1.54 3.26
N ILE A 17 1.53 -1.03 3.06
CA ILE A 17 0.87 -1.09 1.78
C ILE A 17 0.56 0.32 1.33
N LEU A 18 0.98 0.64 0.11
CA LEU A 18 0.63 1.91 -0.50
C LEU A 18 -0.54 1.66 -1.44
N LEU A 19 -1.65 2.30 -1.15
CA LEU A 19 -2.88 2.14 -1.92
C LEU A 19 -3.06 3.38 -2.79
N VAL A 20 -3.02 3.19 -4.09
CA VAL A 20 -3.12 4.27 -5.06
C VAL A 20 -4.47 4.17 -5.73
N ASP A 21 -5.36 5.11 -5.45
CA ASP A 21 -6.71 5.06 -5.96
C ASP A 21 -7.28 6.47 -5.96
N ASP A 22 -7.88 6.86 -7.06
CA ASP A 22 -8.44 8.20 -7.19
C ASP A 22 -9.90 8.28 -6.77
N GLU A 23 -10.50 7.19 -6.32
CA GLU A 23 -11.88 7.20 -5.87
C GLU A 23 -11.94 7.14 -4.36
N PRO A 24 -12.39 8.23 -3.69
CA PRO A 24 -12.31 8.30 -2.23
C PRO A 24 -13.10 7.23 -1.50
N GLY A 25 -14.29 6.90 -2.00
CA GLY A 25 -15.12 5.91 -1.31
C GLY A 25 -14.49 4.54 -1.28
N LEU A 26 -14.04 4.08 -2.44
CA LEU A 26 -13.41 2.78 -2.53
C LEU A 26 -12.10 2.77 -1.77
N ARG A 27 -11.35 3.85 -1.87
CA ARG A 27 -10.08 3.96 -1.18
C ARG A 27 -10.26 3.80 0.33
N THR A 28 -11.27 4.48 0.89
CA THR A 28 -11.53 4.40 2.30
C THR A 28 -11.93 2.98 2.72
N ALA A 29 -12.78 2.34 1.92
CA ALA A 29 -13.25 1.00 2.25
C ALA A 29 -12.10 0.00 2.25
N VAL A 30 -11.25 0.06 1.24
CA VAL A 30 -10.12 -0.86 1.14
C VAL A 30 -9.13 -0.60 2.27
N LYS A 31 -8.88 0.68 2.56
CA LYS A 31 -7.97 1.03 3.65
C LYS A 31 -8.45 0.45 4.97
N THR A 32 -9.74 0.62 5.27
CA THR A 32 -10.29 0.11 6.52
C THR A 32 -10.18 -1.40 6.60
N PHE A 33 -10.50 -2.07 5.50
CA PHE A 33 -10.43 -3.53 5.48
C PHE A 33 -9.00 -4.01 5.75
N LEU A 34 -8.03 -3.40 5.08
CA LEU A 34 -6.66 -3.85 5.22
C LEU A 34 -6.07 -3.49 6.58
N GLU A 35 -6.45 -2.34 7.13
CA GLU A 35 -6.00 -2.01 8.47
C GLU A 35 -6.54 -2.99 9.50
N ASP A 36 -7.76 -3.46 9.30
CA ASP A 36 -8.33 -4.48 10.19
C ASP A 36 -7.55 -5.78 10.11
N GLU A 37 -6.93 -6.04 8.97
CA GLU A 37 -6.13 -7.24 8.80
C GLU A 37 -4.72 -7.10 9.35
N GLY A 38 -4.38 -5.94 9.84
CA GLY A 38 -3.08 -5.74 10.48
C GLY A 38 -2.04 -5.05 9.64
N PHE A 39 -2.42 -4.48 8.51
CA PHE A 39 -1.48 -3.78 7.65
C PHE A 39 -1.43 -2.31 7.97
N GLU A 40 -0.30 -1.71 7.68
CA GLU A 40 -0.15 -0.26 7.76
C GLU A 40 -0.38 0.31 6.38
N ILE A 41 -1.39 1.17 6.24
CA ILE A 41 -1.86 1.60 4.93
C ILE A 41 -1.54 3.08 4.72
N PHE A 42 -0.95 3.35 3.57
CA PHE A 42 -0.68 4.70 3.12
C PHE A 42 -1.46 4.94 1.84
N ILE A 43 -1.92 6.14 1.64
CA ILE A 43 -2.83 6.48 0.55
C ILE A 43 -2.14 7.42 -0.42
N ALA A 44 -2.31 7.15 -1.72
CA ALA A 44 -1.95 8.08 -2.77
C ALA A 44 -3.17 8.25 -3.66
N VAL A 45 -3.34 9.46 -4.19
CA VAL A 45 -4.56 9.79 -4.92
C VAL A 45 -4.42 9.56 -6.43
N ASP A 46 -3.20 9.44 -6.90
CA ASP A 46 -2.97 9.12 -8.31
C ASP A 46 -1.57 8.52 -8.44
N GLY A 47 -1.21 8.17 -9.67
CA GLY A 47 0.07 7.50 -9.90
C GLY A 47 1.27 8.36 -9.56
N GLU A 48 1.17 9.65 -9.81
CA GLU A 48 2.27 10.56 -9.53
C GLU A 48 2.50 10.68 -8.03
N ASP A 49 1.43 10.85 -7.27
CA ASP A 49 1.49 10.89 -5.83
C ASP A 49 2.00 9.57 -5.28
N GLY A 50 1.57 8.46 -5.89
CA GLY A 50 2.03 7.15 -5.49
C GLY A 50 3.50 6.95 -5.70
N TRP A 51 4.00 7.43 -6.82
CA TRP A 51 5.42 7.32 -7.12
C TRP A 51 6.26 8.07 -6.08
N GLU A 52 5.84 9.28 -5.74
CA GLU A 52 6.55 10.05 -4.74
C GLU A 52 6.53 9.38 -3.39
N LYS A 53 5.38 8.88 -2.98
CA LYS A 53 5.25 8.26 -1.68
C LYS A 53 6.01 6.95 -1.60
N ALA A 54 6.06 6.21 -2.70
CA ALA A 54 6.80 4.95 -2.70
C ALA A 54 8.27 5.17 -2.40
N GLN A 55 8.80 6.30 -2.77
CA GLN A 55 10.22 6.57 -2.60
C GLN A 55 10.59 6.96 -1.17
N THR A 56 9.61 7.35 -0.37
CA THR A 56 9.87 7.74 1.01
C THR A 56 9.34 6.74 2.00
N ILE A 57 8.26 6.05 1.67
CA ILE A 57 7.62 5.12 2.59
C ILE A 57 8.25 3.74 2.51
N PHE A 58 8.74 3.36 1.35
CA PHE A 58 9.28 2.03 1.10
C PHE A 58 8.25 0.97 1.42
N PRO A 59 7.12 0.97 0.68
CA PRO A 59 6.06 0.01 0.96
C PRO A 59 6.49 -1.41 0.58
N ASP A 60 5.89 -2.37 1.26
CA ASP A 60 6.12 -3.77 0.95
C ASP A 60 5.26 -4.19 -0.24
N LEU A 61 4.15 -3.48 -0.47
CA LEU A 61 3.24 -3.80 -1.55
C LEU A 61 2.57 -2.51 -2.02
N ILE A 62 2.36 -2.40 -3.32
CA ILE A 62 1.63 -1.28 -3.90
C ILE A 62 0.40 -1.84 -4.60
N ILE A 63 -0.76 -1.31 -4.21
CA ILE A 63 -2.02 -1.66 -4.87
C ILE A 63 -2.46 -0.44 -5.65
N SER A 64 -2.65 -0.60 -6.95
CA SER A 64 -2.96 0.52 -7.81
C SER A 64 -4.14 0.16 -8.71
N ASP A 65 -5.05 1.12 -8.88
CA ASP A 65 -6.18 0.97 -9.76
C ASP A 65 -5.72 1.21 -11.19
N VAL A 66 -5.85 0.18 -12.02
CA VAL A 66 -5.39 0.27 -13.40
C VAL A 66 -6.24 1.21 -14.24
N MET A 67 -7.39 1.61 -13.71
CA MET A 67 -8.27 2.53 -14.43
C MET A 67 -7.92 3.99 -14.23
N MET A 68 -6.91 4.29 -13.44
CA MET A 68 -6.52 5.68 -13.23
C MET A 68 -5.99 6.28 -14.52
N PRO A 69 -6.43 7.48 -14.87
CA PRO A 69 -6.08 8.04 -16.17
C PRO A 69 -4.64 8.50 -16.30
N ARG A 70 -4.01 8.88 -15.20
CA ARG A 70 -2.70 9.52 -15.27
C ARG A 70 -1.56 8.52 -15.32
N ALA A 71 -1.61 7.53 -14.47
CA ALA A 71 -0.54 6.53 -14.42
C ALA A 71 -1.18 5.26 -13.89
N ASN A 72 -1.74 4.48 -14.78
CA ASN A 72 -2.39 3.26 -14.36
C ASN A 72 -1.34 2.21 -14.04
N GLY A 73 -1.75 1.18 -13.30
CA GLY A 73 -0.83 0.14 -12.91
C GLY A 73 -0.23 -0.60 -14.09
N TYR A 74 -0.99 -0.66 -15.16
CA TYR A 74 -0.52 -1.31 -16.36
C TYR A 74 0.71 -0.58 -16.94
N ALA A 75 0.62 0.73 -17.01
CA ALA A 75 1.75 1.52 -17.51
C ALA A 75 2.96 1.38 -16.62
N LEU A 76 2.74 1.32 -15.32
CA LEU A 76 3.84 1.17 -14.39
C LEU A 76 4.56 -0.16 -14.57
N LEU A 77 3.81 -1.20 -14.89
CA LEU A 77 4.41 -2.52 -15.06
C LEU A 77 5.25 -2.61 -16.34
N GLU A 78 4.92 -1.79 -17.32
CA GLU A 78 5.63 -1.86 -18.59
C GLU A 78 6.95 -1.13 -18.56
N ASN A 79 7.14 -0.31 -17.59
CA ASN A 79 8.39 0.41 -17.45
C ASN A 79 9.27 -0.26 -16.44
#